data_ab1535ed3a77609f01090f74c74c470a
#
_entry.id   ab1535ed3a77609f01090f74c74c470a
#
_cell.length_a   1.000
_cell.length_b   1.000
_cell.length_c   1.000
_cell.angle_alpha   90.00
_cell.angle_beta   90.00
_cell.angle_gamma   90.00
#
_symmetry.space_group_name_H-M   'P 1'
#
loop_
_entity.id
_entity.type
_entity.pdbx_description
1 polymer ?
#
loop_
_entity_poly.entity_id
_entity_poly.type
_entity_poly.pdbx_seq_one_letter_code
_entity_poly.pdbx_strand_id
1 'polypeptide(L)'
;MKKIYTRCVAVLGALLCPLLVFAGPVDVNSADAATLAAELQGVGMSKAEAIVEDREANGPFRSAEDLMRVTGIGQRTVEINREYILLQPPGGGSNN
;
A
#
# COMPACT_ATOMS: atom_id res chain seq x y z
N MET A 1 -27.08 -34.11 -9.19
CA MET A 1 -25.87 -34.50 -8.68
C MET A 1 -24.70 -33.93 -9.34
N LYS A 2 -24.60 -34.04 -10.59
CA LYS A 2 -23.47 -33.54 -11.26
C LYS A 2 -23.26 -32.07 -11.08
N LYS A 3 -24.27 -31.33 -10.89
CA LYS A 3 -24.13 -29.93 -10.75
C LYS A 3 -23.34 -29.55 -9.55
N ILE A 4 -23.39 -30.34 -8.54
CA ILE A 4 -22.71 -30.01 -7.32
C ILE A 4 -21.24 -29.97 -7.52
N TYR A 5 -20.71 -30.85 -8.31
CA TYR A 5 -19.28 -30.86 -8.48
C TYR A 5 -18.80 -29.62 -9.16
N THR A 6 -19.56 -29.16 -10.06
CA THR A 6 -19.16 -27.98 -10.78
C THR A 6 -18.99 -26.79 -9.89
N ARG A 7 -19.87 -26.67 -8.96
CA ARG A 7 -19.76 -25.54 -8.09
C ARG A 7 -18.55 -25.58 -7.21
N CYS A 8 -18.23 -26.70 -6.72
CA CYS A 8 -17.07 -26.81 -5.87
C CYS A 8 -15.81 -26.40 -6.59
N VAL A 9 -15.73 -26.79 -7.80
CA VAL A 9 -14.53 -26.47 -8.55
C VAL A 9 -14.41 -24.98 -8.74
N ALA A 10 -15.49 -24.33 -8.98
CA ALA A 10 -15.43 -22.92 -9.17
C ALA A 10 -14.94 -22.21 -7.92
N VAL A 11 -15.36 -22.66 -6.81
CA VAL A 11 -14.95 -22.03 -5.58
C VAL A 11 -13.46 -22.15 -5.36
N LEU A 12 -12.94 -23.28 -5.68
CA LEU A 12 -11.52 -23.44 -5.51
C LEU A 12 -10.73 -22.51 -6.37
N GLY A 13 -11.17 -22.32 -7.55
CA GLY A 13 -10.45 -21.45 -8.43
C GLY A 13 -10.41 -20.04 -7.90
N ALA A 14 -11.48 -19.61 -7.33
CA ALA A 14 -11.53 -18.27 -6.84
C ALA A 14 -10.56 -18.04 -5.69
N LEU A 15 -10.32 -19.03 -4.91
CA LEU A 15 -9.47 -18.85 -3.78
C LEU A 15 -8.04 -18.58 -4.12
N LEU A 16 -7.61 -18.99 -5.24
CA LEU A 16 -6.24 -18.81 -5.59
C LEU A 16 -5.88 -17.42 -6.00
N CYS A 17 -6.80 -16.75 -6.58
CA CYS A 17 -6.48 -15.48 -7.13
C CYS A 17 -5.92 -14.46 -6.20
N PRO A 18 -6.49 -14.26 -5.09
CA PRO A 18 -6.06 -13.11 -4.30
C PRO A 18 -4.70 -13.21 -3.70
N LEU A 19 -4.14 -14.32 -3.76
CA LEU A 19 -2.91 -14.43 -3.09
C LEU A 19 -1.74 -13.80 -3.71
N LEU A 20 -1.84 -13.46 -4.92
CA LEU A 20 -0.69 -13.03 -5.57
C LEU A 20 -0.50 -11.62 -5.68
N VAL A 21 -1.36 -10.91 -5.18
CA VAL A 21 -1.36 -9.60 -5.57
C VAL A 21 -0.42 -8.67 -5.00
N PHE A 22 0.19 -8.95 -3.98
CA PHE A 22 0.91 -7.95 -3.37
C PHE A 22 2.30 -8.12 -3.34
N ALA A 23 3.08 -7.32 -3.54
CA ALA A 23 4.44 -7.40 -3.45
C ALA A 23 5.02 -6.31 -4.23
N GLY A 24 4.38 -5.37 -4.52
CA GLY A 24 4.92 -4.36 -5.34
C GLY A 24 5.00 -3.04 -4.65
N PRO A 25 5.49 -2.03 -5.33
CA PRO A 25 5.56 -0.69 -4.76
C PRO A 25 4.18 -0.14 -4.47
N VAL A 26 4.14 0.77 -3.54
CA VAL A 26 2.89 1.39 -3.13
C VAL A 26 3.04 2.89 -3.19
N ASP A 27 2.01 3.55 -3.66
CA ASP A 27 2.02 5.00 -3.79
C ASP A 27 1.62 5.62 -2.48
N VAL A 28 2.57 6.20 -1.77
CA VAL A 28 2.29 6.76 -0.46
C VAL A 28 1.41 7.98 -0.51
N ASN A 29 1.23 8.55 -1.69
CA ASN A 29 0.38 9.72 -1.81
C ASN A 29 -1.07 9.38 -2.12
N SER A 30 -1.37 8.13 -2.42
CA SER A 30 -2.75 7.80 -2.74
C SER A 30 -3.25 6.51 -2.12
N ALA A 31 -2.39 5.64 -1.67
CA ALA A 31 -2.85 4.37 -1.12
C ALA A 31 -3.58 4.58 0.20
N ASP A 32 -4.48 3.68 0.51
CA ASP A 32 -5.16 3.80 1.79
C ASP A 32 -4.32 3.18 2.89
N ALA A 33 -4.73 3.36 4.12
CA ALA A 33 -3.94 2.93 5.26
C ALA A 33 -3.74 1.42 5.27
N ALA A 34 -4.74 0.67 4.90
CA ALA A 34 -4.60 -0.78 4.91
C ALA A 34 -3.55 -1.24 3.93
N THR A 35 -3.53 -0.65 2.76
CA THR A 35 -2.53 -1.00 1.76
C THR A 35 -1.14 -0.58 2.21
N LEU A 36 -1.02 0.59 2.78
CA LEU A 36 0.28 1.03 3.27
C LEU A 36 0.79 0.10 4.35
N ALA A 37 -0.08 -0.32 5.25
CA ALA A 37 0.32 -1.20 6.32
C ALA A 37 0.74 -2.57 5.77
N ALA A 38 0.09 -3.02 4.73
CA ALA A 38 0.39 -4.32 4.17
C ALA A 38 1.68 -4.32 3.36
N GLU A 39 1.95 -3.23 2.66
CA GLU A 39 3.07 -3.22 1.74
C GLU A 39 4.36 -2.67 2.30
N LEU A 40 4.30 -1.83 3.29
CA LEU A 40 5.51 -1.24 3.83
C LEU A 40 5.95 -1.96 5.09
N GLN A 41 7.21 -2.31 5.13
CA GLN A 41 7.72 -3.04 6.27
C GLN A 41 7.91 -2.12 7.45
N GLY A 42 7.50 -2.57 8.61
CA GLY A 42 7.67 -1.77 9.81
C GLY A 42 6.64 -0.66 9.96
N VAL A 43 5.67 -0.63 9.08
CA VAL A 43 4.65 0.39 9.15
C VAL A 43 3.34 -0.31 9.44
N GLY A 44 2.95 -0.38 10.66
CA GLY A 44 1.69 -1.01 10.99
C GLY A 44 0.54 -0.06 10.71
N MET A 45 -0.64 -0.48 11.10
CA MET A 45 -1.82 0.29 10.79
C MET A 45 -1.79 1.68 11.40
N SER A 46 -1.28 1.80 12.58
CA SER A 46 -1.24 3.09 13.25
C SER A 46 -0.37 4.07 12.48
N LYS A 47 0.81 3.65 12.04
CA LYS A 47 1.66 4.53 11.27
C LYS A 47 1.10 4.77 9.89
N ALA A 48 0.42 3.78 9.33
CA ALA A 48 -0.19 3.95 8.02
C ALA A 48 -1.28 5.02 8.10
N GLU A 49 -2.06 5.01 9.15
CA GLU A 49 -3.08 6.03 9.30
C GLU A 49 -2.44 7.40 9.47
N ALA A 50 -1.33 7.46 10.17
CA ALA A 50 -0.64 8.73 10.32
C ALA A 50 -0.09 9.24 9.00
N ILE A 51 0.31 8.35 8.13
CA ILE A 51 0.75 8.77 6.79
C ILE A 51 -0.41 9.40 6.03
N VAL A 52 -1.57 8.75 6.07
CA VAL A 52 -2.71 9.29 5.38
C VAL A 52 -3.11 10.66 5.94
N GLU A 53 -3.12 10.78 7.24
CA GLU A 53 -3.46 12.05 7.85
C GLU A 53 -2.47 13.13 7.50
N ASP A 54 -1.21 12.78 7.48
CA ASP A 54 -0.19 13.77 7.19
C ASP A 54 -0.30 14.29 5.78
N ARG A 55 -0.50 13.41 4.82
CA ARG A 55 -0.58 13.90 3.45
C ARG A 55 -1.81 14.75 3.22
N GLU A 56 -2.87 14.49 3.97
CA GLU A 56 -4.06 15.30 3.84
C GLU A 56 -3.89 16.66 4.50
N ALA A 57 -3.14 16.70 5.55
CA ALA A 57 -2.95 17.96 6.25
C ALA A 57 -1.84 18.81 5.66
N ASN A 58 -0.80 18.18 5.20
CA ASN A 58 0.41 18.90 4.81
C ASN A 58 0.80 18.74 3.36
N GLY A 59 0.00 18.03 2.61
CA GLY A 59 0.30 17.87 1.19
C GLY A 59 1.07 16.61 0.90
N PRO A 60 1.23 16.31 -0.36
CA PRO A 60 1.86 15.04 -0.74
C PRO A 60 3.31 14.97 -0.33
N PHE A 61 3.77 13.75 -0.19
CA PHE A 61 5.19 13.52 0.08
C PHE A 61 5.92 13.67 -1.25
N ARG A 62 7.05 14.34 -1.21
CA ARG A 62 7.79 14.59 -2.43
C ARG A 62 9.03 13.75 -2.54
N SER A 63 9.39 13.06 -1.49
CA SER A 63 10.52 12.16 -1.52
C SER A 63 10.27 11.08 -0.49
N ALA A 64 11.02 10.01 -0.56
CA ALA A 64 10.89 8.98 0.45
C ALA A 64 11.25 9.54 1.82
N GLU A 65 12.22 10.44 1.84
CA GLU A 65 12.63 11.05 3.10
C GLU A 65 11.53 11.88 3.73
N ASP A 66 10.63 12.41 2.93
CA ASP A 66 9.53 13.18 3.48
C ASP A 66 8.66 12.37 4.41
N LEU A 67 8.67 11.04 4.27
CA LEU A 67 7.89 10.22 5.17
C LEU A 67 8.36 10.36 6.62
N MET A 68 9.56 10.83 6.83
CA MET A 68 10.03 11.01 8.18
C MET A 68 9.34 12.14 8.91
N ARG A 69 8.58 12.96 8.21
CA ARG A 69 7.83 13.97 8.93
C ARG A 69 6.64 13.35 9.66
N VAL A 70 6.35 12.07 9.39
CA VAL A 70 5.29 11.38 10.10
C VAL A 70 5.88 10.80 11.38
N THR A 71 5.25 11.09 12.49
CA THR A 71 5.74 10.58 13.75
C THR A 71 5.75 9.06 13.75
N GLY A 72 6.84 8.49 14.12
CA GLY A 72 6.97 7.04 14.13
C GLY A 72 7.69 6.48 12.93
N ILE A 73 7.94 7.31 11.93
CA ILE A 73 8.67 6.84 10.76
C ILE A 73 10.04 7.49 10.76
N GLY A 74 11.05 6.68 10.93
CA GLY A 74 12.40 7.19 10.98
C GLY A 74 13.18 6.78 9.76
N GLN A 75 14.44 7.13 9.79
CA GLN A 75 15.31 6.89 8.66
C GLN A 75 15.39 5.42 8.30
N ARG A 76 15.45 4.56 9.29
CA ARG A 76 15.57 3.16 8.99
C ARG A 76 14.34 2.64 8.27
N THR A 77 13.17 3.06 8.68
CA THR A 77 11.95 2.62 8.02
C THR A 77 11.94 3.08 6.56
N VAL A 78 12.42 4.29 6.31
CA VAL A 78 12.49 4.77 4.95
C VAL A 78 13.48 3.95 4.15
N GLU A 79 14.63 3.63 4.73
CA GLU A 79 15.65 2.90 3.99
C GLU A 79 15.20 1.52 3.60
N ILE A 80 14.56 0.79 4.50
CA ILE A 80 14.18 -0.56 4.18
C ILE A 80 13.01 -0.62 3.22
N ASN A 81 12.32 0.50 3.04
CA ASN A 81 11.18 0.52 2.14
C ASN A 81 11.41 1.33 0.88
N ARG A 82 12.59 1.83 0.71
CA ARG A 82 12.84 2.78 -0.38
C ARG A 82 12.42 2.24 -1.75
N GLU A 83 12.65 0.98 -1.98
CA GLU A 83 12.29 0.41 -3.26
C GLU A 83 10.80 0.23 -3.43
N TYR A 84 10.06 0.25 -2.35
CA TYR A 84 8.63 0.03 -2.42
C TYR A 84 7.82 1.31 -2.37
N ILE A 85 8.46 2.44 -2.32
CA ILE A 85 7.77 3.72 -2.20
C ILE A 85 7.66 4.41 -3.54
N LEU A 86 6.43 4.67 -3.97
CA LEU A 86 6.18 5.48 -5.13
C LEU A 86 5.64 6.82 -4.68
N LEU A 87 5.88 7.83 -5.47
CA LEU A 87 5.55 9.19 -5.07
C LEU A 87 4.76 9.91 -6.14
N GLN A 88 3.71 9.33 -6.59
CA GLN A 88 2.94 9.96 -7.61
C GLN A 88 2.08 11.06 -7.06
N PRO A 89 1.99 12.17 -7.72
CA PRO A 89 1.14 13.24 -7.23
C PRO A 89 -0.31 12.82 -7.32
N PRO A 90 -1.10 13.26 -6.38
CA PRO A 90 -2.50 12.90 -6.39
C PRO A 90 -3.16 13.44 -7.63
N GLY A 91 -3.98 12.62 -8.16
CA GLY A 91 -4.77 13.05 -9.27
C GLY A 91 -4.12 13.17 -10.56
N GLY A 92 -2.92 13.28 -10.65
CA GLY A 92 -2.44 13.52 -11.89
C GLY A 92 -1.40 12.70 -12.41
N GLY A 93 -1.00 11.90 -11.73
CA GLY A 93 0.16 11.22 -12.09
C GLY A 93 0.28 10.83 -13.47
N SER A 94 -0.70 10.55 -14.01
CA SER A 94 -0.53 10.04 -15.27
C SER A 94 -0.39 11.02 -16.31
N ASN A 95 -0.37 11.54 -16.37
CA ASN A 95 -0.29 12.13 -17.39
C ASN A 95 0.57 12.50 -17.91
N ASN A 96 0.70 12.48 -18.00
CA ASN A 96 1.46 12.71 -18.42
C ASN A 96 1.65 12.69 -18.95
#